data_ce2ea274bac1b0a6d7e47d2226f7a462
#
_entry.id   ce2ea274bac1b0a6d7e47d2226f7a462
#
_cell.length_a   1.000
_cell.length_b   1.000
_cell.length_c   1.000
_cell.angle_alpha   90.00
_cell.angle_beta   90.00
_cell.angle_gamma   90.00
#
_symmetry.space_group_name_H-M   'P 1'
#
loop_
_entity.id
_entity.type
_entity.pdbx_description
1 polymer ?
#
loop_
_entity_poly.entity_id
_entity_poly.type
_entity_poly.pdbx_seq_one_letter_code
_entity_poly.pdbx_strand_id
1 'polypeptide(L)'
;MRRTFKFSAKKLCFSFFEFAPNNKEEMKNNNNNDNNDKGEDEEHPSMKLTDAQAEMYDRQLRVWGVSTQLKIAKARVLILGAESPTLLECAKNIVLAGVSKVILCRGKAKEEEEEEETLSFLVTVEDRAKKISVAEAAANSLQEMNPFGEVSAADFKFEDLEEDKDAASAILGNNYDVVICCGRRVHANTVKHLNEVCRERKIAFFLTESSSNHGYFFSDLGDAFEFIERKKHDSDNNEDGKESALLTKPFESFGSAIQKTSFANFKPKRSCKFTPIFCALKQLELMEKLKPTLEEVREHISKLPDGDKVVDGVSLEDLALFLDNRIEIPAIAAIVGGLLANEVIKSISHAEEPVCNFFCFDVLSGRGAVEKLG
;
A
#
# COMPACT_ATOMS: atom_id res chain seq x y z
N MET A 1 2.52 20.36 -5.14
CA MET A 1 3.65 20.15 -6.06
C MET A 1 3.60 18.70 -6.53
N ARG A 2 3.22 18.42 -7.79
CA ARG A 2 3.09 17.06 -8.32
C ARG A 2 4.47 16.60 -8.79
N ARG A 3 4.98 15.52 -8.22
CA ARG A 3 6.29 14.94 -8.58
C ARG A 3 6.09 13.82 -9.60
N THR A 4 6.72 13.98 -10.78
CA THR A 4 6.88 12.90 -11.77
C THR A 4 8.24 12.27 -11.54
N PHE A 5 8.29 10.98 -11.24
CA PHE A 5 9.54 10.24 -11.09
C PHE A 5 9.86 9.50 -12.39
N LYS A 6 11.01 9.81 -12.99
CA LYS A 6 11.59 8.96 -14.05
C LYS A 6 12.41 7.88 -13.37
N PHE A 7 11.93 6.66 -13.43
CA PHE A 7 12.66 5.51 -12.91
C PHE A 7 13.46 4.86 -14.04
N SER A 8 14.78 4.73 -13.85
CA SER A 8 15.61 3.85 -14.66
C SER A 8 15.59 2.48 -14.00
N ALA A 9 15.23 1.43 -14.73
CA ALA A 9 15.13 0.05 -14.22
C ALA A 9 16.38 -0.45 -13.46
N LYS A 10 17.55 0.15 -13.72
CA LYS A 10 18.82 -0.14 -13.00
C LYS A 10 18.89 0.45 -11.59
N LYS A 11 18.03 1.41 -11.21
CA LYS A 11 18.00 2.03 -9.86
C LYS A 11 16.97 1.43 -8.92
N LEU A 12 16.01 0.67 -9.42
CA LEU A 12 14.89 0.16 -8.63
C LEU A 12 15.25 -1.01 -7.69
N CYS A 13 16.17 -1.89 -8.09
CA CYS A 13 16.61 -2.99 -7.23
C CYS A 13 17.56 -2.57 -6.10
N PHE A 14 18.15 -1.36 -6.16
CA PHE A 14 19.19 -0.91 -5.22
C PHE A 14 18.77 0.27 -4.33
N SER A 15 17.65 0.96 -4.59
CA SER A 15 17.30 2.18 -3.85
C SER A 15 16.81 1.98 -2.42
N PHE A 16 16.49 0.76 -2.00
CA PHE A 16 16.26 0.46 -0.58
C PHE A 16 17.55 0.38 0.25
N PHE A 17 18.73 0.35 -0.39
CA PHE A 17 20.01 0.11 0.28
C PHE A 17 21.07 1.21 0.14
N GLU A 18 20.86 2.27 -0.65
CA GLU A 18 21.94 3.20 -1.03
C GLU A 18 21.86 4.63 -0.48
N PHE A 19 21.08 4.91 0.57
CA PHE A 19 21.13 6.21 1.25
C PHE A 19 21.45 6.07 2.74
N ALA A 20 22.72 5.71 3.03
CA ALA A 20 23.32 6.01 4.32
C ALA A 20 24.67 6.69 4.11
N PRO A 21 24.87 7.94 4.56
CA PRO A 21 26.21 8.51 4.64
C PRO A 21 27.02 7.73 5.65
N ASN A 22 28.26 7.38 5.25
CA ASN A 22 29.29 6.77 6.10
C ASN A 22 29.68 7.76 7.22
N ASN A 23 29.01 7.74 8.35
CA ASN A 23 29.49 8.34 9.58
C ASN A 23 29.82 7.23 10.57
N LYS A 24 31.06 6.76 10.46
CA LYS A 24 31.76 6.05 11.55
C LYS A 24 32.39 7.11 12.43
N GLU A 25 31.64 7.67 13.35
CA GLU A 25 32.20 8.27 14.57
C GLU A 25 31.05 8.65 15.50
N GLU A 26 31.25 8.36 16.80
CA GLU A 26 30.40 8.67 17.95
C GLU A 26 29.43 7.58 18.45
N MET A 27 30.00 6.49 18.92
CA MET A 27 29.52 5.84 20.14
C MET A 27 30.63 5.94 21.21
N LYS A 28 30.66 7.03 21.94
CA LYS A 28 31.36 7.11 23.23
C LYS A 28 30.34 7.33 24.33
N ASN A 29 30.40 6.38 25.27
CA ASN A 29 29.83 6.36 26.60
C ASN A 29 29.54 7.74 27.19
N ASN A 30 28.31 7.94 27.65
CA ASN A 30 28.03 8.81 28.78
C ASN A 30 27.24 8.03 29.82
N ASN A 31 27.99 7.34 30.69
CA ASN A 31 27.58 7.06 32.05
C ASN A 31 27.92 8.33 32.86
N ASN A 32 26.95 9.09 33.29
CA ASN A 32 27.05 9.91 34.47
C ASN A 32 25.70 9.97 35.18
N ASN A 33 25.77 9.51 36.44
CA ASN A 33 24.79 9.72 37.47
C ASN A 33 24.45 11.21 37.61
N ASP A 34 23.15 11.50 37.79
CA ASP A 34 22.77 12.42 38.85
C ASP A 34 21.35 12.15 39.29
N ASN A 35 21.20 12.12 40.61
CA ASN A 35 20.01 11.86 41.42
C ASN A 35 19.08 13.09 41.50
N ASN A 36 17.80 12.80 41.74
CA ASN A 36 16.73 13.60 42.31
C ASN A 36 15.92 14.49 41.32
N ASP A 37 14.75 13.96 40.99
CA ASP A 37 13.53 14.64 41.44
C ASP A 37 12.33 13.64 41.45
N LYS A 38 11.52 13.71 42.51
CA LYS A 38 10.34 12.85 42.73
C LYS A 38 9.15 13.54 42.04
N GLY A 39 8.67 12.94 40.94
CA GLY A 39 7.34 13.12 40.40
C GLY A 39 6.76 11.74 40.13
N GLU A 40 5.70 11.39 40.84
CA GLU A 40 4.97 10.14 40.63
C GLU A 40 4.16 10.27 39.34
N ASP A 41 4.80 9.98 38.19
CA ASP A 41 4.11 9.68 36.95
C ASP A 41 4.05 8.14 36.85
N GLU A 42 2.85 7.59 36.76
CA GLU A 42 2.64 6.15 36.50
C GLU A 42 3.32 5.82 35.15
N GLU A 43 4.52 5.26 35.22
CA GLU A 43 5.25 4.73 34.07
C GLU A 43 4.48 3.54 33.49
N HIS A 44 3.71 3.77 32.43
CA HIS A 44 3.38 2.71 31.51
C HIS A 44 4.71 2.08 31.03
N PRO A 45 4.85 0.73 31.09
CA PRO A 45 6.10 0.07 30.70
C PRO A 45 6.44 0.47 29.26
N SER A 46 7.47 1.29 29.10
CA SER A 46 7.96 1.71 27.79
C SER A 46 8.47 0.47 27.08
N MET A 47 7.74 0.04 26.03
CA MET A 47 8.15 -1.10 25.21
C MET A 47 9.50 -0.75 24.58
N LYS A 48 10.54 -1.50 24.94
CA LYS A 48 11.88 -1.36 24.38
C LYS A 48 12.11 -2.52 23.41
N LEU A 49 12.85 -2.26 22.33
CA LEU A 49 13.33 -3.34 21.47
C LEU A 49 14.28 -4.23 22.27
N THR A 50 14.20 -5.53 22.07
CA THR A 50 15.20 -6.47 22.58
C THR A 50 16.50 -6.33 21.79
N ASP A 51 17.62 -6.77 22.35
CA ASP A 51 18.94 -6.71 21.66
C ASP A 51 18.87 -7.47 20.33
N ALA A 52 18.21 -8.62 20.27
CA ALA A 52 18.02 -9.40 19.05
C ALA A 52 17.18 -8.65 17.99
N GLN A 53 16.13 -7.93 18.42
CA GLN A 53 15.36 -7.07 17.50
C GLN A 53 16.18 -5.87 17.04
N ALA A 54 16.98 -5.26 17.91
CA ALA A 54 17.85 -4.15 17.57
C ALA A 54 18.93 -4.56 16.55
N GLU A 55 19.48 -5.76 16.68
CA GLU A 55 20.43 -6.34 15.73
C GLU A 55 19.75 -6.62 14.37
N MET A 56 18.58 -7.28 14.37
CA MET A 56 17.85 -7.60 13.14
C MET A 56 17.41 -6.35 12.38
N TYR A 57 16.95 -5.30 13.09
CA TYR A 57 16.44 -4.07 12.50
C TYR A 57 17.48 -2.93 12.45
N ASP A 58 18.79 -3.20 12.64
CA ASP A 58 19.84 -2.16 12.69
C ASP A 58 19.79 -1.18 11.51
N ARG A 59 19.59 -1.69 10.28
CA ARG A 59 19.48 -0.86 9.08
C ARG A 59 18.25 0.04 9.08
N GLN A 60 17.11 -0.51 9.49
CA GLN A 60 15.85 0.21 9.62
C GLN A 60 15.94 1.28 10.71
N LEU A 61 16.53 0.95 11.85
CA LEU A 61 16.75 1.89 12.95
C LEU A 61 17.61 3.09 12.54
N ARG A 62 18.59 2.89 11.67
CA ARG A 62 19.40 3.98 11.10
C ARG A 62 18.61 4.89 10.15
N VAL A 63 17.57 4.37 9.49
CA VAL A 63 16.75 5.12 8.53
C VAL A 63 15.66 5.93 9.23
N TRP A 64 14.91 5.31 10.14
CA TRP A 64 13.72 5.94 10.72
C TRP A 64 13.70 6.02 12.25
N GLY A 65 14.70 5.48 12.92
CA GLY A 65 14.86 5.58 14.38
C GLY A 65 14.01 4.60 15.18
N VAL A 66 14.30 4.54 16.48
CA VAL A 66 13.68 3.58 17.41
C VAL A 66 12.18 3.84 17.60
N SER A 67 11.77 5.11 17.73
CA SER A 67 10.35 5.45 17.95
C SER A 67 9.44 5.00 16.81
N THR A 68 9.90 5.14 15.57
CA THR A 68 9.19 4.65 14.38
C THR A 68 9.14 3.12 14.37
N GLN A 69 10.26 2.44 14.67
CA GLN A 69 10.31 0.99 14.74
C GLN A 69 9.34 0.42 15.77
N LEU A 70 9.21 1.06 16.92
CA LEU A 70 8.26 0.67 17.97
C LEU A 70 6.79 0.82 17.54
N LYS A 71 6.46 1.80 16.69
CA LYS A 71 5.12 1.90 16.10
C LYS A 71 4.87 0.76 15.12
N ILE A 72 5.84 0.48 14.24
CA ILE A 72 5.76 -0.62 13.26
C ILE A 72 5.61 -1.97 13.99
N ALA A 73 6.38 -2.19 15.06
CA ALA A 73 6.33 -3.40 15.89
C ALA A 73 5.04 -3.59 16.69
N LYS A 74 4.08 -2.67 16.63
CA LYS A 74 2.73 -2.80 17.23
C LYS A 74 1.65 -2.95 16.18
N ALA A 75 1.96 -2.64 14.93
CA ALA A 75 0.98 -2.56 13.86
C ALA A 75 0.43 -3.94 13.47
N ARG A 76 -0.84 -3.93 13.05
CA ARG A 76 -1.60 -5.10 12.65
C ARG A 76 -2.20 -4.85 11.27
N VAL A 77 -1.82 -5.65 10.29
CA VAL A 77 -2.17 -5.47 8.88
C VAL A 77 -2.99 -6.65 8.38
N LEU A 78 -4.12 -6.37 7.76
CA LEU A 78 -4.92 -7.35 7.03
C LEU A 78 -4.71 -7.17 5.53
N ILE A 79 -4.44 -8.27 4.84
CA ILE A 79 -4.25 -8.33 3.39
C ILE A 79 -5.36 -9.20 2.78
N LEU A 80 -6.19 -8.59 1.93
CA LEU A 80 -7.31 -9.20 1.25
C LEU A 80 -6.94 -9.48 -0.22
N GLY A 81 -6.77 -10.74 -0.59
CA GLY A 81 -6.37 -11.16 -1.94
C GLY A 81 -4.94 -11.68 -2.01
N ALA A 82 -4.58 -12.61 -1.11
CA ALA A 82 -3.23 -13.18 -1.02
C ALA A 82 -2.76 -13.91 -2.29
N GLU A 83 -3.63 -14.14 -3.27
CA GLU A 83 -3.24 -14.68 -4.58
C GLU A 83 -2.51 -13.67 -5.45
N SER A 84 -2.59 -12.36 -5.13
CA SER A 84 -1.89 -11.31 -5.87
C SER A 84 -0.40 -11.29 -5.53
N PRO A 85 0.51 -11.52 -6.51
CA PRO A 85 1.95 -11.36 -6.33
C PRO A 85 2.33 -9.97 -5.80
N THR A 86 1.60 -8.92 -6.18
CA THR A 86 1.81 -7.55 -5.70
C THR A 86 1.58 -7.44 -4.19
N LEU A 87 0.51 -8.06 -3.69
CA LEU A 87 0.22 -8.09 -2.25
C LEU A 87 1.22 -8.96 -1.50
N LEU A 88 1.67 -10.07 -2.07
CA LEU A 88 2.71 -10.90 -1.47
C LEU A 88 4.07 -10.17 -1.39
N GLU A 89 4.42 -9.39 -2.40
CA GLU A 89 5.61 -8.53 -2.36
C GLU A 89 5.46 -7.43 -1.30
N CYS A 90 4.28 -6.81 -1.17
CA CYS A 90 3.99 -5.86 -0.11
C CYS A 90 4.10 -6.54 1.28
N ALA A 91 3.46 -7.70 1.47
CA ALA A 91 3.50 -8.47 2.70
C ALA A 91 4.94 -8.79 3.13
N LYS A 92 5.77 -9.27 2.21
CA LYS A 92 7.19 -9.53 2.47
C LYS A 92 7.91 -8.29 3.00
N ASN A 93 7.73 -7.15 2.35
CA ASN A 93 8.42 -5.92 2.74
C ASN A 93 7.98 -5.41 4.12
N ILE A 94 6.69 -5.46 4.46
CA ILE A 94 6.20 -5.02 5.78
C ILE A 94 6.56 -6.01 6.90
N VAL A 95 6.59 -7.32 6.61
CA VAL A 95 7.08 -8.35 7.56
C VAL A 95 8.56 -8.14 7.84
N LEU A 96 9.38 -7.94 6.82
CA LEU A 96 10.81 -7.63 7.00
C LEU A 96 11.06 -6.29 7.69
N ALA A 97 10.13 -5.32 7.57
CA ALA A 97 10.17 -4.07 8.33
C ALA A 97 9.80 -4.24 9.81
N GLY A 98 9.24 -5.38 10.20
CA GLY A 98 8.94 -5.70 11.61
C GLY A 98 7.52 -5.39 12.04
N VAL A 99 6.54 -5.41 11.13
CA VAL A 99 5.11 -5.33 11.49
C VAL A 99 4.75 -6.49 12.40
N SER A 100 4.06 -6.19 13.51
CA SER A 100 3.77 -7.16 14.57
C SER A 100 2.87 -8.30 14.11
N LYS A 101 1.82 -7.99 13.36
CA LYS A 101 0.86 -9.00 12.92
C LYS A 101 0.42 -8.75 11.49
N VAL A 102 0.56 -9.78 10.64
CA VAL A 102 0.09 -9.74 9.26
C VAL A 102 -0.83 -10.94 9.01
N ILE A 103 -2.06 -10.66 8.60
CA ILE A 103 -3.06 -11.68 8.31
C ILE A 103 -3.34 -11.68 6.81
N LEU A 104 -3.21 -12.85 6.18
CA LEU A 104 -3.43 -13.06 4.76
C LEU A 104 -4.78 -13.72 4.52
N CYS A 105 -5.72 -13.01 3.91
CA CYS A 105 -6.99 -13.57 3.48
C CYS A 105 -6.94 -13.89 1.99
N ARG A 106 -7.52 -15.04 1.60
CA ARG A 106 -7.74 -15.33 0.19
C ARG A 106 -8.57 -14.23 -0.46
N GLY A 107 -8.31 -13.99 -1.73
CA GLY A 107 -9.17 -13.17 -2.58
C GLY A 107 -10.47 -13.87 -2.92
N LYS A 108 -11.36 -13.12 -3.58
CA LYS A 108 -12.64 -13.66 -4.07
C LYS A 108 -12.42 -14.86 -4.98
N ALA A 109 -13.15 -15.94 -4.71
CA ALA A 109 -13.10 -17.15 -5.51
C ALA A 109 -13.55 -16.90 -6.96
N LYS A 110 -12.99 -17.64 -7.91
CA LYS A 110 -13.44 -17.66 -9.31
C LYS A 110 -14.74 -18.43 -9.43
N GLU A 111 -15.62 -17.96 -10.31
CA GLU A 111 -16.88 -18.68 -10.61
C GLU A 111 -16.66 -19.97 -11.39
N GLU A 112 -15.58 -20.18 -12.14
CA GLU A 112 -15.20 -21.44 -12.82
C GLU A 112 -13.72 -21.48 -13.27
N GLU A 113 -13.03 -22.58 -12.98
CA GLU A 113 -12.00 -23.37 -13.68
C GLU A 113 -10.81 -22.69 -14.41
N GLU A 114 -10.15 -21.71 -13.85
CA GLU A 114 -8.74 -21.53 -14.17
C GLU A 114 -7.97 -21.18 -12.89
N GLU A 115 -7.22 -22.11 -12.34
CA GLU A 115 -6.20 -21.84 -11.35
C GLU A 115 -5.11 -21.01 -12.04
N GLU A 116 -5.25 -19.68 -12.01
CA GLU A 116 -4.12 -18.81 -12.34
C GLU A 116 -3.00 -19.09 -11.35
N GLU A 117 -1.89 -19.51 -11.89
CA GLU A 117 -0.72 -19.78 -11.08
C GLU A 117 -0.21 -18.48 -10.46
N THR A 118 -0.28 -18.38 -9.13
CA THR A 118 0.33 -17.27 -8.41
C THR A 118 1.84 -17.31 -8.58
N LEU A 119 2.39 -16.34 -9.32
CA LEU A 119 3.81 -16.22 -9.59
C LEU A 119 4.53 -15.54 -8.42
N SER A 120 4.71 -16.26 -7.32
CA SER A 120 5.45 -15.78 -6.16
C SER A 120 6.37 -16.86 -5.61
N PHE A 121 7.57 -16.47 -5.20
CA PHE A 121 8.52 -17.37 -4.55
C PHE A 121 8.11 -17.79 -3.12
N LEU A 122 7.10 -17.13 -2.55
CA LEU A 122 6.53 -17.48 -1.24
C LEU A 122 5.65 -18.74 -1.30
N VAL A 123 5.33 -19.24 -2.50
CA VAL A 123 4.53 -20.43 -2.72
C VAL A 123 5.36 -21.44 -3.49
N THR A 124 5.77 -22.51 -2.83
CA THR A 124 6.65 -23.51 -3.41
C THR A 124 5.89 -24.52 -4.29
N VAL A 125 6.62 -25.26 -5.11
CA VAL A 125 6.06 -26.38 -5.90
C VAL A 125 5.48 -27.47 -4.96
N GLU A 126 6.11 -27.66 -3.79
CA GLU A 126 5.63 -28.62 -2.80
C GLU A 126 4.31 -28.19 -2.16
N ASP A 127 4.12 -26.90 -1.87
CA ASP A 127 2.86 -26.37 -1.34
C ASP A 127 1.72 -26.63 -2.32
N ARG A 128 1.96 -26.40 -3.61
CA ARG A 128 1.01 -26.67 -4.68
C ARG A 128 0.69 -28.16 -4.79
N ALA A 129 1.70 -29.02 -4.75
CA ALA A 129 1.52 -30.47 -4.78
C ALA A 129 0.68 -30.97 -3.59
N LYS A 130 0.84 -30.33 -2.41
CA LYS A 130 0.06 -30.62 -1.20
C LYS A 130 -1.30 -29.93 -1.17
N LYS A 131 -1.63 -29.13 -2.18
CA LYS A 131 -2.87 -28.31 -2.27
C LYS A 131 -3.06 -27.38 -1.07
N ILE A 132 -1.97 -26.85 -0.51
CA ILE A 132 -2.00 -25.81 0.52
C ILE A 132 -2.49 -24.52 -0.13
N SER A 133 -3.35 -23.76 0.54
CA SER A 133 -3.81 -22.48 0.01
C SER A 133 -2.65 -21.48 -0.13
N VAL A 134 -2.73 -20.58 -1.12
CA VAL A 134 -1.70 -19.54 -1.32
C VAL A 134 -1.50 -18.70 -0.06
N ALA A 135 -2.59 -18.34 0.62
CA ALA A 135 -2.53 -17.57 1.86
C ALA A 135 -1.76 -18.30 2.97
N GLU A 136 -2.00 -19.60 3.13
CA GLU A 136 -1.32 -20.42 4.14
C GLU A 136 0.16 -20.67 3.78
N ALA A 137 0.46 -21.02 2.53
CA ALA A 137 1.83 -21.22 2.05
C ALA A 137 2.66 -19.95 2.20
N ALA A 138 2.10 -18.80 1.79
CA ALA A 138 2.76 -17.52 1.92
C ALA A 138 2.94 -17.11 3.39
N ALA A 139 1.94 -17.34 4.26
CA ALA A 139 2.06 -17.06 5.68
C ALA A 139 3.20 -17.84 6.32
N ASN A 140 3.32 -19.14 6.02
CA ASN A 140 4.41 -19.97 6.52
C ASN A 140 5.78 -19.45 6.07
N SER A 141 5.95 -19.16 4.77
CA SER A 141 7.19 -18.62 4.22
C SER A 141 7.56 -17.25 4.82
N LEU A 142 6.58 -16.38 5.04
CA LEU A 142 6.80 -15.06 5.64
C LEU A 142 7.13 -15.16 7.12
N GLN A 143 6.52 -16.09 7.86
CA GLN A 143 6.82 -16.33 9.27
C GLN A 143 8.27 -16.76 9.48
N GLU A 144 8.84 -17.54 8.57
CA GLU A 144 10.26 -17.92 8.62
C GLU A 144 11.20 -16.72 8.41
N MET A 145 10.75 -15.68 7.67
CA MET A 145 11.58 -14.49 7.41
C MET A 145 11.72 -13.54 8.60
N ASN A 146 10.72 -13.54 9.51
CA ASN A 146 10.74 -12.68 10.68
C ASN A 146 10.14 -13.38 11.91
N PRO A 147 10.99 -13.84 12.84
CA PRO A 147 10.51 -14.57 14.04
C PRO A 147 9.88 -13.65 15.10
N PHE A 148 9.98 -12.31 14.96
CA PHE A 148 9.46 -11.36 15.95
C PHE A 148 8.03 -10.89 15.66
N GLY A 149 7.51 -11.18 14.46
CA GLY A 149 6.13 -10.93 14.08
C GLY A 149 5.29 -12.21 14.06
N GLU A 150 3.99 -12.04 13.93
CA GLU A 150 3.02 -13.11 13.75
C GLU A 150 2.45 -12.99 12.32
N VAL A 151 2.62 -14.03 11.50
CA VAL A 151 2.03 -14.09 10.15
C VAL A 151 1.13 -15.31 10.07
N SER A 152 -0.13 -15.11 9.70
CA SER A 152 -1.10 -16.19 9.61
C SER A 152 -2.06 -16.03 8.43
N ALA A 153 -2.65 -17.13 7.98
CA ALA A 153 -3.81 -17.06 7.11
C ALA A 153 -5.06 -16.66 7.91
N ALA A 154 -6.00 -15.98 7.27
CA ALA A 154 -7.28 -15.63 7.86
C ALA A 154 -8.15 -16.89 8.06
N ASP A 155 -8.93 -16.88 9.13
CA ASP A 155 -9.94 -17.90 9.45
C ASP A 155 -11.32 -17.59 8.83
N PHE A 156 -11.44 -16.51 8.06
CA PHE A 156 -12.62 -16.08 7.33
C PHE A 156 -12.33 -15.99 5.83
N LYS A 157 -13.37 -15.91 5.00
CA LYS A 157 -13.28 -15.76 3.55
C LYS A 157 -13.55 -14.32 3.13
N PHE A 158 -13.08 -13.96 1.94
CA PHE A 158 -13.34 -12.64 1.37
C PHE A 158 -14.84 -12.37 1.21
N GLU A 159 -15.60 -13.40 0.79
CA GLU A 159 -17.05 -13.33 0.61
C GLU A 159 -17.80 -12.94 1.88
N ASP A 160 -17.31 -13.34 3.05
CA ASP A 160 -17.90 -12.98 4.35
C ASP A 160 -17.89 -11.45 4.58
N LEU A 161 -16.99 -10.73 3.91
CA LEU A 161 -16.91 -9.26 3.94
C LEU A 161 -17.86 -8.58 2.94
N GLU A 162 -18.36 -9.30 1.94
CA GLU A 162 -19.26 -8.77 0.91
C GLU A 162 -20.73 -8.93 1.26
N GLU A 163 -21.09 -10.01 1.95
CA GLU A 163 -22.48 -10.43 2.13
C GLU A 163 -23.26 -9.51 3.08
N ASP A 164 -22.61 -9.00 4.13
CA ASP A 164 -23.25 -8.17 5.14
C ASP A 164 -22.31 -7.10 5.70
N LYS A 165 -22.83 -5.86 5.77
CA LYS A 165 -22.10 -4.72 6.37
C LYS A 165 -21.76 -4.94 7.84
N ASP A 166 -22.65 -5.57 8.57
CA ASP A 166 -22.44 -5.86 9.98
C ASP A 166 -21.39 -6.95 10.17
N ALA A 167 -21.35 -7.95 9.29
CA ALA A 167 -20.33 -8.99 9.27
C ALA A 167 -18.95 -8.41 8.94
N ALA A 168 -18.83 -7.61 7.89
CA ALA A 168 -17.57 -6.90 7.56
C ALA A 168 -17.11 -6.02 8.72
N SER A 169 -18.05 -5.30 9.33
CA SER A 169 -17.79 -4.46 10.51
C SER A 169 -17.34 -5.27 11.73
N ALA A 170 -17.88 -6.45 11.94
CA ALA A 170 -17.51 -7.35 13.02
C ALA A 170 -16.13 -7.99 12.80
N ILE A 171 -15.83 -8.47 11.58
CA ILE A 171 -14.55 -9.07 11.20
C ILE A 171 -13.42 -8.04 11.29
N LEU A 172 -13.61 -6.87 10.72
CA LEU A 172 -12.61 -5.81 10.78
C LEU A 172 -12.43 -5.29 12.21
N GLY A 173 -13.51 -5.10 12.95
CA GLY A 173 -13.47 -4.68 14.35
C GLY A 173 -12.51 -3.52 14.61
N ASN A 174 -11.87 -3.51 15.78
CA ASN A 174 -10.75 -2.64 16.12
C ASN A 174 -9.43 -3.42 16.08
N ASN A 175 -9.35 -4.42 15.21
CA ASN A 175 -8.27 -5.40 15.23
C ASN A 175 -7.13 -5.09 14.28
N TYR A 176 -7.29 -4.10 13.41
CA TYR A 176 -6.31 -3.76 12.37
C TYR A 176 -6.03 -2.27 12.33
N ASP A 177 -4.78 -1.92 12.05
CA ASP A 177 -4.36 -0.54 11.79
C ASP A 177 -4.40 -0.23 10.30
N VAL A 178 -4.22 -1.27 9.46
CA VAL A 178 -4.20 -1.17 8.00
C VAL A 178 -4.94 -2.33 7.36
N VAL A 179 -5.73 -2.04 6.34
CA VAL A 179 -6.35 -3.02 5.43
C VAL A 179 -5.87 -2.75 4.01
N ILE A 180 -5.35 -3.79 3.36
CA ILE A 180 -4.90 -3.73 1.95
C ILE A 180 -5.73 -4.70 1.14
N CYS A 181 -6.43 -4.21 0.10
CA CYS A 181 -7.31 -5.00 -0.74
C CYS A 181 -6.76 -5.13 -2.16
N CYS A 182 -6.81 -6.34 -2.74
CA CYS A 182 -6.63 -6.52 -4.17
C CYS A 182 -7.89 -6.09 -4.91
N GLY A 183 -7.76 -5.17 -5.88
CA GLY A 183 -8.87 -4.70 -6.72
C GLY A 183 -9.35 -5.71 -7.75
N ARG A 184 -8.57 -6.77 -7.95
CA ARG A 184 -8.85 -7.79 -8.96
C ARG A 184 -10.11 -8.56 -8.61
N ARG A 185 -11.05 -8.64 -9.54
CA ARG A 185 -12.35 -9.33 -9.37
C ARG A 185 -13.25 -8.76 -8.27
N VAL A 186 -12.86 -7.64 -7.67
CA VAL A 186 -13.64 -6.98 -6.64
C VAL A 186 -14.37 -5.78 -7.26
N HIS A 187 -15.69 -5.82 -7.18
CA HIS A 187 -16.54 -4.74 -7.72
C HIS A 187 -16.35 -3.45 -6.93
N ALA A 188 -16.44 -2.30 -7.61
CA ALA A 188 -16.21 -1.00 -6.98
C ALA A 188 -17.14 -0.72 -5.78
N ASN A 189 -18.37 -1.27 -5.78
CA ASN A 189 -19.29 -1.14 -4.64
C ASN A 189 -18.77 -1.88 -3.40
N THR A 190 -18.17 -3.07 -3.56
CA THR A 190 -17.51 -3.80 -2.47
C THR A 190 -16.31 -3.02 -1.93
N VAL A 191 -15.45 -2.51 -2.84
CA VAL A 191 -14.30 -1.67 -2.45
C VAL A 191 -14.75 -0.44 -1.68
N LYS A 192 -15.79 0.25 -2.18
CA LYS A 192 -16.39 1.42 -1.53
C LYS A 192 -16.87 1.07 -0.13
N HIS A 193 -17.61 -0.04 -0.01
CA HIS A 193 -18.12 -0.49 1.27
C HIS A 193 -17.01 -0.80 2.28
N LEU A 194 -16.00 -1.60 1.88
CA LEU A 194 -14.85 -1.91 2.74
C LEU A 194 -14.10 -0.64 3.18
N ASN A 195 -13.92 0.31 2.26
CA ASN A 195 -13.30 1.58 2.56
C ASN A 195 -14.12 2.41 3.56
N GLU A 196 -15.46 2.45 3.42
CA GLU A 196 -16.35 3.15 4.36
C GLU A 196 -16.24 2.55 5.77
N VAL A 197 -16.27 1.22 5.91
CA VAL A 197 -16.08 0.54 7.21
C VAL A 197 -14.70 0.85 7.80
N CYS A 198 -13.65 0.85 6.97
CA CYS A 198 -12.30 1.21 7.42
C CYS A 198 -12.25 2.66 7.95
N ARG A 199 -12.88 3.62 7.24
CA ARG A 199 -12.95 5.03 7.68
C ARG A 199 -13.66 5.19 9.01
N GLU A 200 -14.83 4.56 9.19
CA GLU A 200 -15.59 4.60 10.45
C GLU A 200 -14.75 4.11 11.64
N ARG A 201 -13.85 3.16 11.38
CA ARG A 201 -12.97 2.55 12.39
C ARG A 201 -11.57 3.15 12.46
N LYS A 202 -11.30 4.20 11.67
CA LYS A 202 -9.97 4.85 11.57
C LYS A 202 -8.86 3.88 11.16
N ILE A 203 -9.18 2.92 10.31
CA ILE A 203 -8.23 1.98 9.72
C ILE A 203 -7.73 2.57 8.40
N ALA A 204 -6.42 2.61 8.19
CA ALA A 204 -5.85 2.99 6.90
C ALA A 204 -6.22 1.98 5.83
N PHE A 205 -6.73 2.45 4.69
CA PHE A 205 -7.19 1.59 3.60
C PHE A 205 -6.34 1.78 2.35
N PHE A 206 -5.93 0.67 1.74
CA PHE A 206 -5.24 0.65 0.46
C PHE A 206 -5.93 -0.32 -0.50
N LEU A 207 -6.06 0.12 -1.76
CA LEU A 207 -6.49 -0.74 -2.87
C LEU A 207 -5.34 -0.84 -3.85
N THR A 208 -5.00 -2.04 -4.31
CA THR A 208 -3.95 -2.23 -5.32
C THR A 208 -4.31 -3.29 -6.33
N GLU A 209 -3.72 -3.17 -7.50
CA GLU A 209 -3.79 -4.15 -8.56
C GLU A 209 -2.61 -3.97 -9.50
N SER A 210 -2.11 -5.06 -10.06
CA SER A 210 -1.14 -5.02 -11.15
C SER A 210 -1.47 -6.03 -12.25
N SER A 211 -0.86 -5.80 -13.41
CA SER A 211 -0.98 -6.66 -14.58
C SER A 211 0.35 -6.75 -15.31
N SER A 212 0.34 -7.27 -16.53
CA SER A 212 1.53 -7.34 -17.40
C SER A 212 1.99 -5.96 -17.93
N ASN A 213 1.16 -4.94 -17.88
CA ASN A 213 1.41 -3.64 -18.53
C ASN A 213 1.24 -2.43 -17.62
N HIS A 214 0.61 -2.56 -16.46
CA HIS A 214 0.42 -1.50 -15.50
C HIS A 214 0.31 -2.04 -14.07
N GLY A 215 0.41 -1.12 -13.11
CA GLY A 215 0.06 -1.40 -11.73
C GLY A 215 -0.27 -0.10 -11.02
N TYR A 216 -1.14 -0.16 -10.03
CA TYR A 216 -1.57 1.02 -9.29
C TYR A 216 -1.84 0.70 -7.83
N PHE A 217 -1.89 1.73 -7.01
CA PHE A 217 -2.56 1.69 -5.72
C PHE A 217 -3.29 3.00 -5.44
N PHE A 218 -4.37 2.88 -4.70
CA PHE A 218 -5.14 3.96 -4.10
C PHE A 218 -4.99 3.90 -2.59
N SER A 219 -4.96 5.05 -1.92
CA SER A 219 -4.86 5.15 -0.46
C SER A 219 -5.93 6.08 0.12
N ASP A 220 -6.51 5.66 1.25
CA ASP A 220 -7.37 6.48 2.08
C ASP A 220 -6.95 6.35 3.55
N LEU A 221 -6.42 7.44 4.10
CA LEU A 221 -5.93 7.51 5.47
C LEU A 221 -6.83 8.37 6.37
N GLY A 222 -8.05 8.67 5.90
CA GLY A 222 -9.04 9.45 6.64
C GLY A 222 -9.00 10.94 6.38
N ASP A 223 -9.89 11.69 7.06
CA ASP A 223 -10.12 13.11 6.79
C ASP A 223 -9.00 14.04 7.30
N ALA A 224 -8.21 13.56 8.26
CA ALA A 224 -7.18 14.36 8.93
C ALA A 224 -5.99 13.47 9.32
N PHE A 225 -5.28 12.95 8.31
CA PHE A 225 -4.08 12.17 8.57
C PHE A 225 -2.93 13.09 8.97
N GLU A 226 -2.38 12.87 10.16
CA GLU A 226 -1.26 13.63 10.70
C GLU A 226 0.06 12.94 10.37
N PHE A 227 1.06 13.72 9.98
CA PHE A 227 2.41 13.21 9.73
C PHE A 227 3.47 14.26 10.06
N ILE A 228 4.68 13.80 10.31
CA ILE A 228 5.84 14.66 10.63
C ILE A 228 6.67 14.81 9.36
N GLU A 229 6.80 16.04 8.86
CA GLU A 229 7.70 16.32 7.74
C GLU A 229 9.14 16.42 8.26
N ARG A 230 10.00 15.47 7.84
CA ARG A 230 11.44 15.57 8.07
C ARG A 230 12.03 16.61 7.11
N LYS A 231 12.49 17.75 7.61
CA LYS A 231 13.25 18.69 6.80
C LYS A 231 14.56 18.05 6.37
N LYS A 232 14.87 18.09 5.07
CA LYS A 232 16.17 17.66 4.55
C LYS A 232 17.25 18.54 5.18
N HIS A 233 18.31 17.92 5.69
CA HIS A 233 19.53 18.62 6.06
C HIS A 233 20.08 19.33 4.82
N ASP A 234 19.93 20.64 4.74
CA ASP A 234 20.77 21.47 3.88
C ASP A 234 22.12 21.59 4.60
N SER A 235 23.17 21.01 3.99
CA SER A 235 24.50 20.83 4.56
C SER A 235 25.27 22.14 4.84
N ASP A 236 24.68 23.31 4.66
CA ASP A 236 25.43 24.58 4.67
C ASP A 236 25.06 25.57 5.78
N ASN A 237 24.14 25.24 6.70
CA ASN A 237 23.88 26.13 7.83
C ASN A 237 23.73 25.32 9.13
N ASN A 238 24.75 25.43 9.97
CA ASN A 238 24.72 25.09 11.39
C ASN A 238 23.70 25.98 12.10
N GLU A 239 22.46 25.51 12.21
CA GLU A 239 21.53 25.99 13.23
C GLU A 239 20.82 24.80 13.84
N ASP A 240 21.18 24.55 15.08
CA ASP A 240 20.51 23.62 16.00
C ASP A 240 19.02 23.95 16.09
N GLY A 241 18.16 22.94 15.95
CA GLY A 241 16.79 23.04 16.44
C GLY A 241 15.70 23.44 15.43
N LYS A 242 15.70 22.94 14.19
CA LYS A 242 14.48 23.07 13.35
C LYS A 242 13.46 22.02 13.75
N GLU A 243 12.44 22.46 14.47
CA GLU A 243 11.29 21.65 14.89
C GLU A 243 10.66 20.92 13.69
N SER A 244 10.45 19.61 13.84
CA SER A 244 9.66 18.83 12.92
C SER A 244 8.21 19.33 12.98
N ALA A 245 7.66 19.82 11.87
CA ALA A 245 6.29 20.29 11.85
C ALA A 245 5.32 19.09 11.75
N LEU A 246 4.34 19.06 12.65
CA LEU A 246 3.18 18.17 12.51
C LEU A 246 2.26 18.77 11.45
N LEU A 247 2.05 18.05 10.37
CA LEU A 247 1.18 18.44 9.27
C LEU A 247 -0.03 17.51 9.19
N THR A 248 -1.13 18.05 8.67
CA THR A 248 -2.37 17.28 8.49
C THR A 248 -2.74 17.24 7.01
N LYS A 249 -3.19 16.10 6.53
CA LYS A 249 -3.59 15.91 5.13
C LYS A 249 -4.91 15.13 5.03
N PRO A 250 -5.92 15.69 4.32
CA PRO A 250 -7.18 14.98 4.09
C PRO A 250 -7.04 14.02 2.92
N PHE A 251 -7.63 12.83 3.08
CA PHE A 251 -7.81 11.83 2.04
C PHE A 251 -9.29 11.71 1.68
N GLU A 252 -9.59 11.66 0.41
CA GLU A 252 -10.95 11.36 -0.07
C GLU A 252 -11.23 9.87 0.07
N SER A 253 -12.47 9.51 0.45
CA SER A 253 -12.91 8.11 0.40
C SER A 253 -12.92 7.59 -1.02
N PHE A 254 -12.79 6.27 -1.22
CA PHE A 254 -12.76 5.66 -2.54
C PHE A 254 -13.96 6.08 -3.40
N GLY A 255 -15.18 5.97 -2.86
CA GLY A 255 -16.39 6.35 -3.59
C GLY A 255 -16.40 7.83 -3.97
N SER A 256 -16.02 8.72 -3.05
CA SER A 256 -15.93 10.16 -3.28
C SER A 256 -14.84 10.50 -4.31
N ALA A 257 -13.66 9.90 -4.16
CA ALA A 257 -12.53 10.10 -5.07
C ALA A 257 -12.89 9.73 -6.51
N ILE A 258 -13.53 8.57 -6.73
CA ILE A 258 -13.92 8.11 -8.05
C ILE A 258 -15.01 9.01 -8.65
N GLN A 259 -16.04 9.37 -7.88
CA GLN A 259 -17.16 10.18 -8.37
C GLN A 259 -16.79 11.63 -8.67
N LYS A 260 -15.92 12.25 -7.83
CA LYS A 260 -15.53 13.66 -7.98
C LYS A 260 -14.38 13.88 -8.96
N THR A 261 -13.69 12.81 -9.39
CA THR A 261 -12.53 12.96 -10.27
C THR A 261 -12.93 13.60 -11.60
N SER A 262 -12.34 14.76 -11.89
CA SER A 262 -12.52 15.47 -13.15
C SER A 262 -11.48 15.02 -14.18
N PHE A 263 -11.95 14.66 -15.38
CA PHE A 263 -11.08 14.25 -16.50
C PHE A 263 -10.23 15.38 -17.06
N ALA A 264 -10.63 16.65 -16.85
CA ALA A 264 -9.81 17.83 -17.14
C ALA A 264 -8.45 17.87 -16.41
N ASN A 265 -8.34 17.12 -15.31
CA ASN A 265 -7.12 17.04 -14.52
C ASN A 265 -6.05 16.13 -15.16
N PHE A 266 -6.44 15.22 -16.06
CA PHE A 266 -5.50 14.32 -16.71
C PHE A 266 -4.77 15.01 -17.85
N LYS A 267 -3.44 15.04 -17.74
CA LYS A 267 -2.57 15.68 -18.73
C LYS A 267 -1.72 14.61 -19.42
N PRO A 268 -1.82 14.39 -20.73
CA PRO A 268 -1.16 13.28 -21.44
C PRO A 268 0.35 13.16 -21.20
N LYS A 269 1.03 14.29 -20.92
CA LYS A 269 2.49 14.29 -20.64
C LYS A 269 2.86 14.05 -19.18
N ARG A 270 1.91 14.08 -18.25
CA ARG A 270 2.16 14.05 -16.79
C ARG A 270 1.40 12.94 -16.06
N SER A 271 0.19 12.65 -16.53
CA SER A 271 -0.66 11.60 -15.99
C SER A 271 -0.30 10.24 -16.57
N CYS A 272 -0.50 9.19 -15.79
CA CYS A 272 -0.46 7.83 -16.32
C CYS A 272 -1.68 7.63 -17.24
N LYS A 273 -1.47 7.08 -18.43
CA LYS A 273 -2.56 6.85 -19.39
C LYS A 273 -3.64 5.89 -18.87
N PHE A 274 -3.31 5.04 -17.92
CA PHE A 274 -4.23 4.09 -17.31
C PHE A 274 -5.10 4.70 -16.19
N THR A 275 -4.73 5.84 -15.62
CA THR A 275 -5.51 6.47 -14.53
C THR A 275 -6.93 6.87 -14.99
N PRO A 276 -7.14 7.55 -16.12
CA PRO A 276 -8.50 7.87 -16.59
C PRO A 276 -9.32 6.60 -16.91
N ILE A 277 -8.68 5.55 -17.43
CA ILE A 277 -9.36 4.27 -17.69
C ILE A 277 -9.85 3.66 -16.39
N PHE A 278 -8.97 3.61 -15.38
CA PHE A 278 -9.32 3.15 -14.03
C PHE A 278 -10.52 3.93 -13.47
N CYS A 279 -10.49 5.27 -13.52
CA CYS A 279 -11.56 6.10 -13.01
C CYS A 279 -12.89 5.83 -13.74
N ALA A 280 -12.87 5.77 -15.08
CA ALA A 280 -14.07 5.51 -15.86
C ALA A 280 -14.66 4.12 -15.61
N LEU A 281 -13.81 3.09 -15.53
CA LEU A 281 -14.23 1.74 -15.19
C LEU A 281 -14.89 1.70 -13.81
N LYS A 282 -14.23 2.27 -12.81
CA LYS A 282 -14.77 2.27 -11.45
C LYS A 282 -16.02 3.15 -11.29
N GLN A 283 -16.17 4.23 -12.08
CA GLN A 283 -17.42 5.01 -12.14
C GLN A 283 -18.58 4.17 -12.70
N LEU A 284 -18.35 3.43 -13.79
CA LEU A 284 -19.35 2.54 -14.37
C LEU A 284 -19.75 1.42 -13.39
N GLU A 285 -18.79 0.81 -12.70
CA GLU A 285 -19.06 -0.19 -11.68
C GLU A 285 -19.88 0.38 -10.52
N LEU A 286 -19.59 1.60 -10.06
CA LEU A 286 -20.39 2.28 -9.04
C LEU A 286 -21.83 2.62 -9.49
N MET A 287 -22.07 2.66 -10.82
CA MET A 287 -23.41 2.75 -11.44
C MET A 287 -24.04 1.38 -11.69
N GLU A 288 -23.61 0.35 -10.95
CA GLU A 288 -24.13 -1.04 -11.02
C GLU A 288 -23.85 -1.79 -12.33
N LYS A 289 -22.90 -1.33 -13.14
CA LYS A 289 -22.41 -2.08 -14.30
C LYS A 289 -21.45 -3.20 -13.84
N LEU A 290 -21.89 -4.44 -13.89
CA LEU A 290 -21.10 -5.57 -13.37
C LEU A 290 -19.82 -5.87 -14.18
N LYS A 291 -19.88 -5.76 -15.50
CA LYS A 291 -18.73 -6.02 -16.41
C LYS A 291 -18.80 -5.03 -17.57
N PRO A 292 -18.31 -3.78 -17.38
CA PRO A 292 -18.30 -2.80 -18.49
C PRO A 292 -17.46 -3.30 -19.67
N THR A 293 -18.01 -3.16 -20.87
CA THR A 293 -17.28 -3.44 -22.09
C THR A 293 -16.33 -2.31 -22.45
N LEU A 294 -15.41 -2.60 -23.36
CA LEU A 294 -14.44 -1.63 -23.88
C LEU A 294 -15.13 -0.41 -24.49
N GLU A 295 -16.19 -0.63 -25.28
CA GLU A 295 -16.99 0.41 -25.90
C GLU A 295 -17.71 1.26 -24.86
N GLU A 296 -18.28 0.64 -23.83
CA GLU A 296 -18.97 1.37 -22.74
C GLU A 296 -18.02 2.25 -21.95
N VAL A 297 -16.81 1.76 -21.63
CA VAL A 297 -15.78 2.57 -20.95
C VAL A 297 -15.38 3.76 -21.81
N ARG A 298 -15.14 3.55 -23.10
CA ARG A 298 -14.79 4.62 -24.04
C ARG A 298 -15.92 5.64 -24.20
N GLU A 299 -17.15 5.19 -24.37
CA GLU A 299 -18.34 6.04 -24.48
C GLU A 299 -18.56 6.83 -23.18
N HIS A 300 -18.33 6.21 -22.03
CA HIS A 300 -18.42 6.89 -20.75
C HIS A 300 -17.40 8.03 -20.65
N ILE A 301 -16.13 7.77 -21.00
CA ILE A 301 -15.07 8.78 -21.00
C ILE A 301 -15.46 9.95 -21.93
N SER A 302 -15.96 9.68 -23.15
CA SER A 302 -16.29 10.73 -24.11
C SER A 302 -17.45 11.64 -23.68
N LYS A 303 -18.32 11.15 -22.81
CA LYS A 303 -19.46 11.94 -22.25
C LYS A 303 -19.06 12.85 -21.10
N LEU A 304 -17.86 12.65 -20.52
CA LEU A 304 -17.39 13.44 -19.39
C LEU A 304 -16.77 14.76 -19.87
N PRO A 305 -16.80 15.83 -19.04
CA PRO A 305 -16.14 17.08 -19.36
C PRO A 305 -14.65 16.86 -19.67
N ASP A 306 -14.19 17.38 -20.80
CA ASP A 306 -12.82 17.16 -21.35
C ASP A 306 -12.48 15.70 -21.71
N GLY A 307 -13.47 14.79 -21.70
CA GLY A 307 -13.28 13.38 -22.00
C GLY A 307 -12.75 13.12 -23.40
N ASP A 308 -13.14 13.91 -24.39
CA ASP A 308 -12.64 13.80 -25.78
C ASP A 308 -11.12 13.93 -25.85
N LYS A 309 -10.52 14.85 -25.09
CA LYS A 309 -9.07 15.02 -25.02
C LYS A 309 -8.36 13.82 -24.37
N VAL A 310 -9.05 13.11 -23.49
CA VAL A 310 -8.54 11.89 -22.85
C VAL A 310 -8.66 10.72 -23.82
N VAL A 311 -9.80 10.61 -24.54
CA VAL A 311 -10.02 9.57 -25.55
C VAL A 311 -8.99 9.66 -26.67
N ASP A 312 -8.63 10.86 -27.10
CA ASP A 312 -7.57 11.07 -28.11
C ASP A 312 -6.19 10.60 -27.63
N GLY A 313 -5.95 10.59 -26.32
CA GLY A 313 -4.70 10.14 -25.68
C GLY A 313 -4.68 8.68 -25.24
N VAL A 314 -5.82 7.97 -25.32
CA VAL A 314 -5.99 6.58 -24.89
C VAL A 314 -6.48 5.75 -26.07
N SER A 315 -5.64 4.85 -26.55
CA SER A 315 -6.00 3.98 -27.67
C SER A 315 -6.98 2.88 -27.24
N LEU A 316 -7.68 2.26 -28.20
CA LEU A 316 -8.48 1.06 -27.95
C LEU A 316 -7.61 -0.09 -27.42
N GLU A 317 -6.35 -0.14 -27.85
CA GLU A 317 -5.38 -1.12 -27.39
C GLU A 317 -5.03 -0.89 -25.90
N ASP A 318 -4.85 0.37 -25.47
CA ASP A 318 -4.62 0.69 -24.05
C ASP A 318 -5.81 0.28 -23.19
N LEU A 319 -7.04 0.50 -23.67
CA LEU A 319 -8.27 0.06 -23.01
C LEU A 319 -8.33 -1.46 -22.92
N ALA A 320 -8.08 -2.17 -24.03
CA ALA A 320 -8.08 -3.62 -24.07
C ALA A 320 -7.03 -4.20 -23.11
N LEU A 321 -5.82 -3.63 -23.13
CA LEU A 321 -4.73 -4.02 -22.23
C LEU A 321 -5.06 -3.79 -20.75
N PHE A 322 -5.81 -2.73 -20.43
CA PHE A 322 -6.23 -2.47 -19.04
C PHE A 322 -7.29 -3.47 -18.59
N LEU A 323 -8.24 -3.80 -19.46
CA LEU A 323 -9.32 -4.74 -19.15
C LEU A 323 -8.85 -6.21 -19.19
N ASP A 324 -7.81 -6.53 -20.01
CA ASP A 324 -7.20 -7.87 -20.06
C ASP A 324 -6.19 -8.06 -18.93
N ASN A 325 -6.69 -8.05 -17.72
CA ASN A 325 -5.91 -8.05 -16.49
C ASN A 325 -5.66 -9.48 -15.98
N ARG A 326 -5.11 -10.37 -16.82
CA ARG A 326 -5.04 -11.80 -16.52
C ARG A 326 -3.82 -12.21 -15.71
N ILE A 327 -2.65 -11.61 -15.95
CA ILE A 327 -1.39 -12.07 -15.37
C ILE A 327 -0.66 -10.94 -14.68
N GLU A 328 -0.33 -11.13 -13.41
CA GLU A 328 0.59 -10.26 -12.66
C GLU A 328 2.02 -10.73 -12.88
N ILE A 329 2.87 -9.86 -13.42
CA ILE A 329 4.29 -10.15 -13.66
C ILE A 329 5.09 -9.84 -12.39
N PRO A 330 5.98 -10.75 -11.90
CA PRO A 330 6.74 -10.55 -10.67
C PRO A 330 7.55 -9.25 -10.63
N ALA A 331 8.09 -8.78 -11.76
CA ALA A 331 8.84 -7.54 -11.82
C ALA A 331 7.97 -6.31 -11.51
N ILE A 332 6.72 -6.29 -11.98
CA ILE A 332 5.77 -5.20 -11.73
C ILE A 332 5.22 -5.30 -10.32
N ALA A 333 4.91 -6.53 -9.89
CA ALA A 333 4.52 -6.83 -8.53
C ALA A 333 5.56 -6.31 -7.51
N ALA A 334 6.85 -6.52 -7.78
CA ALA A 334 7.93 -6.04 -6.93
C ALA A 334 8.01 -4.50 -6.89
N ILE A 335 7.78 -3.81 -8.03
CA ILE A 335 7.78 -2.34 -8.08
C ILE A 335 6.60 -1.78 -7.31
N VAL A 336 5.39 -2.23 -7.65
CA VAL A 336 4.15 -1.68 -7.05
C VAL A 336 4.00 -2.11 -5.60
N GLY A 337 4.26 -3.39 -5.29
CA GLY A 337 4.21 -3.92 -3.93
C GLY A 337 5.27 -3.31 -3.01
N GLY A 338 6.47 -3.02 -3.53
CA GLY A 338 7.51 -2.31 -2.78
C GLY A 338 7.14 -0.87 -2.46
N LEU A 339 6.58 -0.12 -3.42
CA LEU A 339 6.09 1.24 -3.20
C LEU A 339 4.90 1.26 -2.24
N LEU A 340 3.96 0.34 -2.41
CA LEU A 340 2.81 0.18 -1.50
C LEU A 340 3.26 -0.11 -0.07
N ALA A 341 4.21 -1.01 0.13
CA ALA A 341 4.76 -1.32 1.45
C ALA A 341 5.36 -0.08 2.13
N ASN A 342 6.04 0.77 1.38
CA ASN A 342 6.56 2.03 1.91
C ASN A 342 5.42 2.98 2.34
N GLU A 343 4.33 3.07 1.59
CA GLU A 343 3.16 3.87 1.97
C GLU A 343 2.43 3.29 3.19
N VAL A 344 2.36 1.97 3.32
CA VAL A 344 1.86 1.29 4.53
C VAL A 344 2.73 1.64 5.74
N ILE A 345 4.05 1.60 5.61
CA ILE A 345 4.96 2.00 6.70
C ILE A 345 4.77 3.48 7.07
N LYS A 346 4.57 4.37 6.11
CA LYS A 346 4.27 5.78 6.38
C LYS A 346 2.95 5.96 7.11
N SER A 347 1.90 5.21 6.73
CA SER A 347 0.60 5.27 7.39
C SER A 347 0.65 4.81 8.85
N ILE A 348 1.52 3.86 9.18
CA ILE A 348 1.72 3.35 10.54
C ILE A 348 2.61 4.29 11.36
N SER A 349 3.70 4.74 10.77
CA SER A 349 4.74 5.50 11.48
C SER A 349 4.41 6.98 11.65
N HIS A 350 3.63 7.54 10.74
CA HIS A 350 3.38 8.98 10.63
C HIS A 350 4.67 9.82 10.44
N ALA A 351 5.72 9.21 9.89
CA ALA A 351 7.06 9.80 9.85
C ALA A 351 7.37 10.57 8.57
N GLU A 352 6.55 10.45 7.54
CA GLU A 352 6.73 11.12 6.23
C GLU A 352 5.39 11.38 5.57
N GLU A 353 5.37 12.32 4.59
CA GLU A 353 4.20 12.58 3.78
C GLU A 353 3.83 11.37 2.92
N PRO A 354 2.61 10.79 3.08
CA PRO A 354 2.16 9.70 2.22
C PRO A 354 1.69 10.21 0.86
N VAL A 355 1.67 9.30 -0.13
CA VAL A 355 1.05 9.53 -1.43
C VAL A 355 -0.44 9.80 -1.24
N CYS A 356 -0.91 10.96 -1.72
CA CYS A 356 -2.32 11.32 -1.68
C CYS A 356 -2.81 11.51 -3.12
N ASN A 357 -3.61 10.61 -3.58
CA ASN A 357 -4.15 9.36 -2.99
C ASN A 357 -4.03 8.21 -3.99
N PHE A 358 -3.45 8.45 -5.18
CA PHE A 358 -3.36 7.48 -6.25
C PHE A 358 -1.96 7.46 -6.88
N PHE A 359 -1.43 6.28 -7.07
CA PHE A 359 -0.21 6.01 -7.82
C PHE A 359 -0.52 5.05 -8.96
N CYS A 360 -0.04 5.35 -10.16
CA CYS A 360 -0.14 4.46 -11.30
C CYS A 360 1.22 4.33 -12.01
N PHE A 361 1.60 3.11 -12.32
CA PHE A 361 2.81 2.76 -13.06
C PHE A 361 2.44 2.21 -14.44
N ASP A 362 3.02 2.80 -15.49
CA ASP A 362 2.92 2.34 -16.87
C ASP A 362 4.22 1.65 -17.26
N VAL A 363 4.14 0.36 -17.53
CA VAL A 363 5.29 -0.50 -17.84
C VAL A 363 5.93 -0.12 -19.16
N LEU A 364 5.13 0.19 -20.19
CA LEU A 364 5.64 0.52 -21.52
C LEU A 364 6.47 1.80 -21.54
N SER A 365 6.03 2.81 -20.78
CA SER A 365 6.78 4.06 -20.64
C SER A 365 7.84 4.02 -19.53
N GLY A 366 7.80 3.02 -18.64
CA GLY A 366 8.65 2.92 -17.46
C GLY A 366 8.42 4.07 -16.46
N ARG A 367 7.22 4.66 -16.44
CA ARG A 367 6.90 5.84 -15.63
C ARG A 367 5.86 5.53 -14.57
N GLY A 368 6.10 6.05 -13.37
CA GLY A 368 5.11 6.15 -12.32
C GLY A 368 4.61 7.58 -12.17
N ALA A 369 3.30 7.75 -11.96
CA ALA A 369 2.66 9.03 -11.71
C ALA A 369 1.91 8.98 -10.38
N VAL A 370 2.05 10.05 -9.59
CA VAL A 370 1.22 10.30 -8.41
C VAL A 370 0.15 11.32 -8.78
N GLU A 371 -1.09 10.98 -8.55
CA GLU A 371 -2.25 11.78 -8.89
C GLU A 371 -3.19 11.90 -7.71
N LYS A 372 -3.90 13.01 -7.62
CA LYS A 372 -4.98 13.18 -6.65
C LYS A 372 -6.30 12.94 -7.35
N LEU A 373 -7.03 11.93 -6.89
CA LEU A 373 -8.40 11.62 -7.29
C LEU A 373 -9.37 12.30 -6.31
N GLY A 374 -10.42 12.95 -6.86
CA GLY A 374 -11.38 13.73 -6.11
C GLY A 374 -11.10 15.22 -6.01
#